data_3d9c7cd13082d8ef95a44ea2bf5393a8
#
_entry.id   3d9c7cd13082d8ef95a44ea2bf5393a8
#
_cell.length_a   1.000
_cell.length_b   1.000
_cell.length_c   1.000
_cell.angle_alpha   90.00
_cell.angle_beta   90.00
_cell.angle_gamma   90.00
#
_symmetry.space_group_name_H-M   'P 1'
#
loop_
_entity.id
_entity.type
_entity.pdbx_description
1 polymer ?
#
loop_
_entity_poly.entity_id
_entity_poly.type
_entity_poly.pdbx_seq_one_letter_code
_entity_poly.pdbx_strand_id
1 'polypeptide(L)'
;MSSVDRGNTCRIHLVRHGRTVMNAQVRFRGRRDVALDEVGRAEALEAANALSTHPITAVYSSPLQRARDVGTAIANARGVSEVHDHPGLINVDYGEWEGLTKEECAAHDPELFRAYAEDPDRAHCPGGESLADASNRMIAALLEIGRANAGREVAAVSHGAMVRLAVLRVMGPSIGDWQFKLPTGSATIFEVKDGELSLVSPINRLQPDPHKAAGTTVEDAPRAVAS
;
A
#
# COMPACT_ATOMS: atom_id res chain seq x y z
N MET A 1 22.53 -13.38 10.06
CA MET A 1 21.85 -12.11 10.32
C MET A 1 21.11 -12.26 11.65
N SER A 2 21.49 -11.48 12.65
CA SER A 2 20.88 -11.55 13.98
C SER A 2 19.42 -11.11 13.86
N SER A 3 18.47 -11.97 14.23
CA SER A 3 17.07 -11.61 14.39
C SER A 3 16.99 -10.61 15.55
N VAL A 4 16.59 -9.39 15.25
CA VAL A 4 16.23 -8.43 16.30
C VAL A 4 15.05 -9.05 17.05
N ASP A 5 15.23 -9.37 18.33
CA ASP A 5 14.14 -9.83 19.16
C ASP A 5 13.15 -8.65 19.33
N ARG A 6 11.98 -8.76 18.71
CA ARG A 6 10.92 -7.74 18.75
C ARG A 6 9.94 -7.99 19.91
N GLY A 7 10.18 -9.03 20.73
CA GLY A 7 9.24 -9.43 21.78
C GLY A 7 7.84 -9.66 21.20
N ASN A 8 6.84 -8.95 21.71
CA ASN A 8 5.44 -9.08 21.26
C ASN A 8 5.04 -8.08 20.14
N THR A 9 6.00 -7.41 19.48
CA THR A 9 5.73 -6.38 18.48
C THR A 9 5.77 -6.96 17.07
N CYS A 10 4.67 -6.83 16.32
CA CYS A 10 4.63 -7.11 14.88
C CYS A 10 4.86 -5.81 14.10
N ARG A 11 5.80 -5.83 13.15
CA ARG A 11 5.97 -4.74 12.19
C ARG A 11 5.27 -5.07 10.88
N ILE A 12 4.42 -4.15 10.40
CA ILE A 12 3.64 -4.30 9.17
C ILE A 12 4.12 -3.27 8.15
N HIS A 13 4.67 -3.74 7.04
CA HIS A 13 4.96 -2.93 5.86
C HIS A 13 3.69 -2.87 5.00
N LEU A 14 2.90 -1.80 5.19
CA LEU A 14 1.65 -1.60 4.46
C LEU A 14 1.96 -0.93 3.12
N VAL A 15 1.87 -1.69 2.05
CA VAL A 15 2.23 -1.28 0.68
C VAL A 15 0.98 -0.87 -0.09
N ARG A 16 1.02 0.29 -0.74
CA ARG A 16 0.04 0.65 -1.76
C ARG A 16 0.35 -0.11 -3.04
N HIS A 17 -0.66 -0.74 -3.67
CA HIS A 17 -0.51 -1.40 -4.97
C HIS A 17 0.11 -0.48 -6.04
N GLY A 18 0.71 -1.06 -7.08
CA GLY A 18 1.28 -0.37 -8.22
C GLY A 18 0.24 0.35 -9.10
N ARG A 19 0.71 1.14 -10.06
CA ARG A 19 -0.16 1.92 -10.96
C ARG A 19 -1.06 1.02 -11.81
N THR A 20 -2.28 1.51 -12.09
CA THR A 20 -3.23 0.96 -13.06
C THR A 20 -3.62 2.04 -14.07
N VAL A 21 -4.23 1.68 -15.19
CA VAL A 21 -4.73 2.66 -16.17
C VAL A 21 -5.70 3.67 -15.55
N MET A 22 -6.54 3.25 -14.60
CA MET A 22 -7.44 4.16 -13.89
C MET A 22 -6.71 5.11 -12.93
N ASN A 23 -5.51 4.76 -12.45
CA ASN A 23 -4.66 5.71 -11.72
C ASN A 23 -4.17 6.82 -12.64
N ALA A 24 -3.73 6.47 -13.84
CA ALA A 24 -3.27 7.44 -14.83
C ALA A 24 -4.40 8.39 -15.28
N GLN A 25 -5.64 7.91 -15.30
CA GLN A 25 -6.84 8.69 -15.63
C GLN A 25 -7.44 9.45 -14.43
N VAL A 26 -6.86 9.32 -13.23
CA VAL A 26 -7.32 9.96 -11.98
C VAL A 26 -8.79 9.63 -11.63
N ARG A 27 -9.24 8.39 -11.93
CA ARG A 27 -10.61 7.93 -11.66
C ARG A 27 -10.69 7.14 -10.36
N PHE A 28 -11.84 7.20 -9.69
CA PHE A 28 -12.17 6.32 -8.56
C PHE A 28 -12.23 4.86 -9.03
N ARG A 29 -11.44 4.00 -8.43
CA ARG A 29 -11.36 2.57 -8.83
C ARG A 29 -12.28 1.69 -8.01
N GLY A 30 -12.39 2.01 -6.73
CA GLY A 30 -13.17 1.23 -5.79
C GLY A 30 -12.79 -0.25 -5.82
N ARG A 31 -13.81 -1.09 -5.88
CA ARG A 31 -13.69 -2.54 -5.91
C ARG A 31 -13.62 -3.12 -7.32
N ARG A 32 -13.63 -2.30 -8.37
CA ARG A 32 -13.37 -2.78 -9.73
C ARG A 32 -12.03 -3.46 -9.80
N ASP A 33 -12.02 -4.68 -10.36
CA ASP A 33 -10.78 -5.46 -10.47
C ASP A 33 -10.04 -5.09 -11.76
N VAL A 34 -9.11 -4.16 -11.63
CA VAL A 34 -8.29 -3.61 -12.71
C VAL A 34 -6.84 -4.03 -12.49
N ALA A 35 -6.23 -4.63 -13.50
CA ALA A 35 -4.84 -5.08 -13.46
C ALA A 35 -3.85 -3.91 -13.38
N LEU A 36 -2.62 -4.21 -12.94
CA LEU A 36 -1.49 -3.29 -13.04
C LEU A 36 -1.18 -2.99 -14.52
N ASP A 37 -0.85 -1.73 -14.81
CA ASP A 37 -0.24 -1.37 -16.10
C ASP A 37 1.27 -1.68 -16.09
N GLU A 38 1.97 -1.36 -17.16
CA GLU A 38 3.40 -1.64 -17.28
C GLU A 38 4.23 -0.94 -16.19
N VAL A 39 3.91 0.33 -15.89
CA VAL A 39 4.56 1.07 -14.80
C VAL A 39 4.25 0.44 -13.44
N GLY A 40 2.99 0.05 -13.21
CA GLY A 40 2.60 -0.61 -11.97
C GLY A 40 3.28 -1.96 -11.75
N ARG A 41 3.56 -2.71 -12.81
CA ARG A 41 4.36 -3.95 -12.72
C ARG A 41 5.82 -3.66 -12.34
N ALA A 42 6.42 -2.59 -12.90
CA ALA A 42 7.74 -2.14 -12.50
C ALA A 42 7.77 -1.70 -11.02
N GLU A 43 6.78 -0.91 -10.58
CA GLU A 43 6.62 -0.50 -9.18
C GLU A 43 6.45 -1.70 -8.22
N ALA A 44 5.79 -2.78 -8.66
CA ALA A 44 5.66 -4.01 -7.88
C ALA A 44 7.02 -4.68 -7.64
N LEU A 45 7.87 -4.73 -8.66
CA LEU A 45 9.23 -5.27 -8.56
C LEU A 45 10.13 -4.37 -7.70
N GLU A 46 10.01 -3.05 -7.81
CA GLU A 46 10.73 -2.10 -6.96
C GLU A 46 10.35 -2.27 -5.49
N ALA A 47 9.05 -2.41 -5.19
CA ALA A 47 8.56 -2.67 -3.83
C ALA A 47 9.12 -4.01 -3.29
N ALA A 48 9.10 -5.06 -4.10
CA ALA A 48 9.65 -6.36 -3.75
C ALA A 48 11.16 -6.30 -3.46
N ASN A 49 11.92 -5.60 -4.31
CA ASN A 49 13.37 -5.40 -4.12
C ASN A 49 13.67 -4.62 -2.84
N ALA A 50 12.95 -3.54 -2.57
CA ALA A 50 13.15 -2.74 -1.38
C ALA A 50 12.87 -3.54 -0.10
N LEU A 51 11.84 -4.40 -0.12
CA LEU A 51 11.52 -5.28 1.01
C LEU A 51 12.38 -6.55 1.06
N SER A 52 13.23 -6.82 0.07
CA SER A 52 14.07 -8.02 0.04
C SER A 52 15.09 -8.10 1.19
N THR A 53 15.49 -6.96 1.77
CA THR A 53 16.41 -6.89 2.91
C THR A 53 15.72 -6.99 4.27
N HIS A 54 14.37 -6.87 4.31
CA HIS A 54 13.57 -7.00 5.53
C HIS A 54 13.25 -8.47 5.82
N PRO A 55 13.18 -8.90 7.08
CA PRO A 55 12.88 -10.28 7.45
C PRO A 55 11.36 -10.57 7.39
N ILE A 56 10.75 -10.32 6.22
CA ILE A 56 9.34 -10.58 5.97
C ILE A 56 9.08 -12.09 6.04
N THR A 57 8.17 -12.51 6.90
CA THR A 57 7.82 -13.92 7.13
C THR A 57 6.45 -14.31 6.61
N ALA A 58 5.57 -13.34 6.34
CA ALA A 58 4.25 -13.55 5.76
C ALA A 58 3.85 -12.36 4.89
N VAL A 59 3.03 -12.61 3.87
CA VAL A 59 2.51 -11.59 2.97
C VAL A 59 0.99 -11.68 2.94
N TYR A 60 0.33 -10.58 3.24
CA TYR A 60 -1.12 -10.41 3.16
C TYR A 60 -1.47 -9.48 2.00
N SER A 61 -2.63 -9.68 1.40
CA SER A 61 -3.08 -8.82 0.30
C SER A 61 -4.59 -8.59 0.32
N SER A 62 -4.99 -7.42 -0.16
CA SER A 62 -6.34 -7.25 -0.70
C SER A 62 -6.61 -8.32 -1.77
N PRO A 63 -7.84 -8.86 -1.85
CA PRO A 63 -8.17 -9.87 -2.86
C PRO A 63 -8.19 -9.34 -4.31
N LEU A 64 -8.09 -8.02 -4.52
CA LEU A 64 -8.08 -7.42 -5.84
C LEU A 64 -6.73 -7.66 -6.54
N GLN A 65 -6.78 -8.05 -7.83
CA GLN A 65 -5.63 -8.50 -8.62
C GLN A 65 -4.42 -7.56 -8.52
N ARG A 66 -4.62 -6.24 -8.69
CA ARG A 66 -3.54 -5.23 -8.60
C ARG A 66 -2.75 -5.26 -7.30
N ALA A 67 -3.39 -5.64 -6.20
CA ALA A 67 -2.73 -5.78 -4.90
C ALA A 67 -2.08 -7.15 -4.77
N ARG A 68 -2.76 -8.22 -5.21
CA ARG A 68 -2.21 -9.58 -5.21
C ARG A 68 -0.95 -9.70 -6.06
N ASP A 69 -0.90 -9.04 -7.21
CA ASP A 69 0.29 -9.02 -8.08
C ASP A 69 1.51 -8.44 -7.35
N VAL A 70 1.33 -7.34 -6.58
CA VAL A 70 2.39 -6.77 -5.74
C VAL A 70 2.74 -7.71 -4.58
N GLY A 71 1.74 -8.29 -3.92
CA GLY A 71 1.95 -9.28 -2.85
C GLY A 71 2.76 -10.49 -3.34
N THR A 72 2.44 -10.99 -4.52
CA THR A 72 3.15 -12.10 -5.16
C THR A 72 4.61 -11.75 -5.47
N ALA A 73 4.86 -10.55 -5.99
CA ALA A 73 6.23 -10.08 -6.23
C ALA A 73 7.05 -10.03 -4.93
N ILE A 74 6.47 -9.51 -3.84
CA ILE A 74 7.11 -9.46 -2.52
C ILE A 74 7.35 -10.88 -1.97
N ALA A 75 6.35 -11.77 -2.04
CA ALA A 75 6.46 -13.14 -1.57
C ALA A 75 7.59 -13.90 -2.29
N ASN A 76 7.65 -13.80 -3.62
CA ASN A 76 8.70 -14.40 -4.43
C ASN A 76 10.10 -13.88 -4.04
N ALA A 77 10.26 -12.56 -3.85
CA ALA A 77 11.54 -11.96 -3.48
C ALA A 77 12.00 -12.38 -2.06
N ARG A 78 11.07 -12.79 -1.21
CA ARG A 78 11.33 -13.20 0.18
C ARG A 78 11.33 -14.72 0.38
N GLY A 79 10.97 -15.52 -0.62
CA GLY A 79 10.81 -16.96 -0.49
C GLY A 79 9.63 -17.34 0.41
N VAL A 80 8.61 -16.48 0.51
CA VAL A 80 7.34 -16.79 1.19
C VAL A 80 6.47 -17.56 0.22
N SER A 81 5.97 -18.71 0.64
CA SER A 81 5.28 -19.66 -0.25
C SER A 81 3.86 -19.24 -0.65
N GLU A 82 3.22 -18.38 0.13
CA GLU A 82 1.81 -18.03 -0.04
C GLU A 82 1.54 -16.55 0.26
N VAL A 83 0.62 -15.97 -0.52
CA VAL A 83 0.01 -14.66 -0.23
C VAL A 83 -1.38 -14.88 0.33
N HIS A 84 -1.60 -14.44 1.56
CA HIS A 84 -2.87 -14.58 2.26
C HIS A 84 -3.83 -13.45 1.87
N ASP A 85 -4.95 -13.78 1.23
CA ASP A 85 -6.01 -12.81 0.99
C ASP A 85 -6.66 -12.37 2.31
N HIS A 86 -6.78 -11.06 2.50
CA HIS A 86 -7.44 -10.49 3.67
C HIS A 86 -8.55 -9.51 3.24
N PRO A 87 -9.83 -9.83 3.47
CA PRO A 87 -10.94 -8.99 2.99
C PRO A 87 -10.93 -7.59 3.60
N GLY A 88 -10.38 -7.43 4.81
CA GLY A 88 -10.21 -6.13 5.45
C GLY A 88 -9.27 -5.17 4.72
N LEU A 89 -8.38 -5.68 3.86
CA LEU A 89 -7.45 -4.87 3.05
C LEU A 89 -8.05 -4.39 1.73
N ILE A 90 -9.28 -4.83 1.37
CA ILE A 90 -9.93 -4.41 0.11
C ILE A 90 -10.15 -2.90 0.09
N ASN A 91 -10.17 -2.31 -1.11
CA ASN A 91 -10.38 -0.87 -1.27
C ASN A 91 -11.75 -0.42 -0.75
N VAL A 92 -11.89 0.89 -0.57
CA VAL A 92 -13.18 1.54 -0.35
C VAL A 92 -14.14 1.16 -1.48
N ASP A 93 -15.36 0.79 -1.10
CA ASP A 93 -16.48 0.69 -2.03
C ASP A 93 -16.98 2.11 -2.32
N TYR A 94 -16.64 2.62 -3.49
CA TYR A 94 -17.07 3.95 -3.90
C TYR A 94 -18.46 3.98 -4.53
N GLY A 95 -19.12 2.80 -4.70
CA GLY A 95 -20.46 2.71 -5.25
C GLY A 95 -20.58 3.40 -6.60
N GLU A 96 -21.50 4.36 -6.71
CA GLU A 96 -21.80 5.09 -7.95
C GLU A 96 -20.64 5.96 -8.46
N TRP A 97 -19.68 6.29 -7.59
CA TRP A 97 -18.49 7.05 -7.99
C TRP A 97 -17.43 6.19 -8.70
N GLU A 98 -17.57 4.88 -8.72
CA GLU A 98 -16.60 4.01 -9.37
C GLU A 98 -16.53 4.25 -10.88
N GLY A 99 -15.36 4.62 -11.36
CA GLY A 99 -15.10 4.99 -12.75
C GLY A 99 -15.19 6.49 -13.04
N LEU A 100 -15.71 7.30 -12.11
CA LEU A 100 -15.78 8.75 -12.24
C LEU A 100 -14.48 9.43 -11.84
N THR A 101 -14.22 10.62 -12.37
CA THR A 101 -13.18 11.54 -11.87
C THR A 101 -13.69 12.29 -10.65
N LYS A 102 -12.81 13.03 -9.98
CA LYS A 102 -13.21 13.91 -8.85
C LYS A 102 -14.17 14.99 -9.30
N GLU A 103 -13.93 15.56 -10.47
CA GLU A 103 -14.74 16.62 -11.06
C GLU A 103 -16.14 16.11 -11.44
N GLU A 104 -16.22 14.89 -12.00
CA GLU A 104 -17.47 14.23 -12.32
C GLU A 104 -18.27 13.94 -11.04
N CYS A 105 -17.64 13.45 -9.96
CA CYS A 105 -18.29 13.24 -8.67
C CYS A 105 -18.79 14.56 -8.05
N ALA A 106 -17.96 15.60 -8.06
CA ALA A 106 -18.32 16.91 -7.54
C ALA A 106 -19.49 17.56 -8.29
N ALA A 107 -19.59 17.31 -9.61
CA ALA A 107 -20.71 17.81 -10.41
C ALA A 107 -22.00 17.02 -10.16
N HIS A 108 -21.90 15.72 -9.89
CA HIS A 108 -23.04 14.85 -9.64
C HIS A 108 -23.62 15.04 -8.22
N ASP A 109 -22.75 15.04 -7.20
CA ASP A 109 -23.09 15.14 -5.79
C ASP A 109 -22.18 16.13 -5.05
N PRO A 110 -22.35 17.44 -5.21
CA PRO A 110 -21.42 18.44 -4.68
C PRO A 110 -21.29 18.41 -3.16
N GLU A 111 -22.37 18.15 -2.43
CA GLU A 111 -22.37 18.10 -0.96
C GLU A 111 -21.66 16.84 -0.44
N LEU A 112 -21.97 15.67 -1.02
CA LEU A 112 -21.31 14.41 -0.63
C LEU A 112 -19.84 14.44 -0.99
N PHE A 113 -19.49 15.01 -2.17
CA PHE A 113 -18.08 15.13 -2.57
C PHE A 113 -17.30 16.10 -1.68
N ARG A 114 -17.93 17.19 -1.23
CA ARG A 114 -17.33 18.11 -0.26
C ARG A 114 -17.07 17.39 1.07
N ALA A 115 -18.05 16.62 1.59
CA ALA A 115 -17.86 15.82 2.80
C ALA A 115 -16.71 14.83 2.62
N TYR A 116 -16.63 14.13 1.47
CA TYR A 116 -15.52 13.23 1.15
C TYR A 116 -14.16 13.95 1.15
N ALA A 117 -14.09 15.17 0.69
CA ALA A 117 -12.84 15.92 0.62
C ALA A 117 -12.40 16.46 1.98
N GLU A 118 -13.34 16.96 2.79
CA GLU A 118 -13.07 17.75 3.99
C GLU A 118 -13.29 16.99 5.31
N ASP A 119 -14.20 16.02 5.34
CA ASP A 119 -14.62 15.31 6.56
C ASP A 119 -14.80 13.80 6.29
N PRO A 120 -13.71 13.04 6.21
CA PRO A 120 -13.77 11.61 5.92
C PRO A 120 -14.55 10.79 6.97
N ASP A 121 -14.68 11.27 8.20
CA ASP A 121 -15.45 10.59 9.25
C ASP A 121 -16.95 10.63 8.97
N ARG A 122 -17.43 11.63 8.23
CA ARG A 122 -18.83 11.81 7.82
C ARG A 122 -19.12 11.42 6.38
N ALA A 123 -18.06 11.16 5.61
CA ALA A 123 -18.20 10.87 4.20
C ALA A 123 -18.81 9.48 3.96
N HIS A 124 -19.82 9.45 3.09
CA HIS A 124 -20.45 8.23 2.61
C HIS A 124 -20.54 8.27 1.10
N CYS A 125 -20.00 7.25 0.44
CA CYS A 125 -20.05 7.17 -1.03
C CYS A 125 -21.43 6.68 -1.49
N PRO A 126 -22.08 7.31 -2.47
CA PRO A 126 -23.40 6.91 -2.95
C PRO A 126 -23.45 5.44 -3.38
N GLY A 127 -24.33 4.63 -2.78
CA GLY A 127 -24.41 3.20 -3.05
C GLY A 127 -23.20 2.37 -2.62
N GLY A 128 -22.24 2.98 -1.93
CA GLY A 128 -21.02 2.33 -1.44
C GLY A 128 -20.93 2.26 0.08
N GLU A 129 -19.70 2.29 0.63
CA GLU A 129 -19.48 2.29 2.08
C GLU A 129 -19.12 3.69 2.61
N SER A 130 -19.30 3.91 3.91
CA SER A 130 -18.75 5.10 4.57
C SER A 130 -17.23 5.00 4.70
N LEU A 131 -16.53 6.13 4.69
CA LEU A 131 -15.08 6.12 4.92
C LEU A 131 -14.74 5.72 6.37
N ALA A 132 -15.65 5.97 7.32
CA ALA A 132 -15.52 5.53 8.70
C ALA A 132 -15.55 3.99 8.80
N ASP A 133 -16.50 3.31 8.10
CA ASP A 133 -16.56 1.86 8.07
C ASP A 133 -15.34 1.26 7.38
N ALA A 134 -14.91 1.84 6.26
CA ALA A 134 -13.67 1.44 5.57
C ALA A 134 -12.45 1.58 6.50
N SER A 135 -12.34 2.68 7.24
CA SER A 135 -11.28 2.91 8.23
C SER A 135 -11.31 1.87 9.35
N ASN A 136 -12.47 1.64 9.95
CA ASN A 136 -12.63 0.65 11.03
C ASN A 136 -12.26 -0.75 10.56
N ARG A 137 -12.69 -1.15 9.35
CA ARG A 137 -12.34 -2.42 8.73
C ARG A 137 -10.83 -2.57 8.51
N MET A 138 -10.18 -1.50 8.04
CA MET A 138 -8.72 -1.49 7.82
C MET A 138 -7.94 -1.62 9.12
N ILE A 139 -8.32 -0.88 10.16
CA ILE A 139 -7.67 -0.96 11.48
C ILE A 139 -7.86 -2.35 12.09
N ALA A 140 -9.06 -2.92 12.00
CA ALA A 140 -9.33 -4.28 12.48
C ALA A 140 -8.41 -5.31 11.77
N ALA A 141 -8.26 -5.19 10.44
CA ALA A 141 -7.37 -6.05 9.66
C ALA A 141 -5.90 -5.92 10.09
N LEU A 142 -5.39 -4.70 10.28
CA LEU A 142 -4.01 -4.50 10.71
C LEU A 142 -3.76 -5.07 12.12
N LEU A 143 -4.72 -4.90 13.03
CA LEU A 143 -4.64 -5.47 14.38
C LEU A 143 -4.70 -7.01 14.37
N GLU A 144 -5.54 -7.61 13.53
CA GLU A 144 -5.63 -9.07 13.34
C GLU A 144 -4.31 -9.63 12.80
N ILE A 145 -3.81 -9.06 11.70
CA ILE A 145 -2.53 -9.43 11.10
C ILE A 145 -1.40 -9.28 12.14
N GLY A 146 -1.37 -8.18 12.88
CA GLY A 146 -0.36 -7.92 13.88
C GLY A 146 -0.35 -8.94 15.02
N ARG A 147 -1.53 -9.31 15.55
CA ARG A 147 -1.66 -10.32 16.60
C ARG A 147 -1.23 -11.70 16.12
N ALA A 148 -1.62 -12.07 14.90
CA ALA A 148 -1.24 -13.37 14.31
C ALA A 148 0.27 -13.49 14.03
N ASN A 149 1.00 -12.37 14.00
CA ASN A 149 2.42 -12.31 13.64
C ASN A 149 3.26 -11.61 14.72
N ALA A 150 2.91 -11.75 15.98
CA ALA A 150 3.70 -11.17 17.08
C ALA A 150 5.17 -11.55 17.00
N GLY A 151 6.07 -10.59 17.23
CA GLY A 151 7.52 -10.77 17.12
C GLY A 151 8.10 -10.80 15.71
N ARG A 152 7.28 -10.64 14.66
CA ARG A 152 7.67 -10.79 13.26
C ARG A 152 7.54 -9.50 12.46
N GLU A 153 8.10 -9.51 11.24
CA GLU A 153 7.81 -8.52 10.20
C GLU A 153 6.99 -9.17 9.08
N VAL A 154 5.97 -8.45 8.62
CA VAL A 154 5.09 -8.90 7.55
C VAL A 154 4.87 -7.78 6.52
N ALA A 155 4.51 -8.15 5.30
CA ALA A 155 4.01 -7.21 4.31
C ALA A 155 2.49 -7.34 4.19
N ALA A 156 1.80 -6.21 3.98
CA ALA A 156 0.38 -6.16 3.68
C ALA A 156 0.15 -5.23 2.50
N VAL A 157 -0.52 -5.69 1.44
CA VAL A 157 -0.76 -4.89 0.24
C VAL A 157 -2.21 -4.44 0.18
N SER A 158 -2.41 -3.14 0.05
CA SER A 158 -3.72 -2.51 0.02
C SER A 158 -3.77 -1.33 -0.95
N HIS A 159 -4.65 -0.37 -0.75
CA HIS A 159 -5.02 0.71 -1.66
C HIS A 159 -4.79 2.08 -1.06
N GLY A 160 -4.61 3.10 -1.93
CA GLY A 160 -4.23 4.43 -1.48
C GLY A 160 -5.19 5.06 -0.47
N ALA A 161 -6.51 4.92 -0.64
CA ALA A 161 -7.48 5.42 0.33
C ALA A 161 -7.36 4.69 1.67
N MET A 162 -7.25 3.36 1.64
CA MET A 162 -7.16 2.53 2.84
C MET A 162 -5.91 2.84 3.67
N VAL A 163 -4.74 3.01 3.00
CA VAL A 163 -3.50 3.42 3.69
C VAL A 163 -3.66 4.81 4.34
N ARG A 164 -4.26 5.78 3.61
CA ARG A 164 -4.51 7.11 4.15
C ARG A 164 -5.45 7.10 5.35
N LEU A 165 -6.54 6.33 5.28
CA LEU A 165 -7.48 6.17 6.39
C LEU A 165 -6.81 5.55 7.62
N ALA A 166 -5.93 4.55 7.42
CA ALA A 166 -5.17 3.97 8.53
C ALA A 166 -4.21 4.99 9.17
N VAL A 167 -3.50 5.78 8.36
CA VAL A 167 -2.62 6.85 8.86
C VAL A 167 -3.42 7.91 9.61
N LEU A 168 -4.53 8.39 9.03
CA LEU A 168 -5.41 9.37 9.67
C LEU A 168 -5.92 8.88 11.03
N ARG A 169 -6.34 7.61 11.10
CA ARG A 169 -6.86 7.01 12.35
C ARG A 169 -5.83 6.98 13.47
N VAL A 170 -4.56 6.72 13.12
CA VAL A 170 -3.47 6.66 14.11
C VAL A 170 -2.95 8.06 14.49
N MET A 171 -2.86 8.97 13.52
CA MET A 171 -2.32 10.32 13.76
C MET A 171 -3.37 11.34 14.21
N GLY A 172 -4.64 11.05 13.95
CA GLY A 172 -5.75 11.97 14.24
C GLY A 172 -5.74 13.23 13.37
N PRO A 173 -6.47 14.29 13.77
CA PRO A 173 -6.66 15.51 12.97
C PRO A 173 -5.39 16.30 12.68
N SER A 174 -4.28 15.99 13.34
CA SER A 174 -2.99 16.68 13.14
C SER A 174 -2.37 16.47 11.76
N ILE A 175 -2.89 15.52 10.97
CA ILE A 175 -2.35 15.25 9.63
C ILE A 175 -2.79 16.28 8.57
N GLY A 176 -3.77 17.13 8.87
CA GLY A 176 -4.32 18.11 7.93
C GLY A 176 -5.13 17.43 6.82
N ASP A 177 -4.73 17.63 5.55
CA ASP A 177 -5.41 17.02 4.41
C ASP A 177 -5.22 15.49 4.40
N TRP A 178 -6.31 14.74 4.59
CA TRP A 178 -6.29 13.28 4.55
C TRP A 178 -5.99 12.72 3.15
N GLN A 179 -6.11 13.53 2.10
CA GLN A 179 -5.77 13.19 0.73
C GLN A 179 -4.29 13.42 0.38
N PHE A 180 -3.42 13.49 1.39
CA PHE A 180 -1.99 13.69 1.19
C PHE A 180 -1.40 12.76 0.10
N LYS A 181 -0.31 13.20 -0.52
CA LYS A 181 0.33 12.47 -1.61
C LYS A 181 0.91 11.14 -1.11
N LEU A 182 0.41 10.04 -1.66
CA LEU A 182 0.88 8.68 -1.40
C LEU A 182 1.20 8.01 -2.74
N PRO A 183 2.47 7.85 -3.13
CA PRO A 183 2.85 7.23 -4.40
C PRO A 183 2.39 5.77 -4.51
N THR A 184 2.09 5.29 -5.71
CA THR A 184 1.91 3.85 -5.99
C THR A 184 3.21 3.10 -5.70
N GLY A 185 3.14 1.87 -5.21
CA GLY A 185 4.31 1.09 -4.80
C GLY A 185 5.00 1.57 -3.51
N SER A 186 4.51 2.65 -2.86
CA SER A 186 5.08 3.11 -1.58
C SER A 186 4.65 2.24 -0.40
N ALA A 187 5.46 2.20 0.65
CA ALA A 187 5.12 1.56 1.92
C ALA A 187 4.99 2.57 3.06
N THR A 188 4.10 2.27 3.96
CA THR A 188 3.91 2.91 5.27
C THR A 188 4.14 1.86 6.33
N ILE A 189 4.91 2.17 7.37
CA ILE A 189 5.28 1.19 8.39
C ILE A 189 4.46 1.41 9.65
N PHE A 190 3.73 0.37 10.03
CA PHE A 190 3.00 0.30 11.29
C PHE A 190 3.62 -0.74 12.22
N GLU A 191 3.39 -0.60 13.51
CA GLU A 191 3.64 -1.62 14.51
C GLU A 191 2.38 -1.92 15.30
N VAL A 192 2.16 -3.20 15.57
CA VAL A 192 1.14 -3.68 16.50
C VAL A 192 1.85 -4.25 17.71
N LYS A 193 1.62 -3.66 18.88
CA LYS A 193 2.17 -4.09 20.15
C LYS A 193 1.07 -4.11 21.20
N ASP A 194 0.92 -5.21 21.91
CA ASP A 194 -0.07 -5.38 23.00
C ASP A 194 -1.51 -5.01 22.60
N GLY A 195 -1.85 -5.19 21.31
CA GLY A 195 -3.16 -4.87 20.75
C GLY A 195 -3.35 -3.43 20.30
N GLU A 196 -2.33 -2.58 20.41
CA GLU A 196 -2.33 -1.20 19.95
C GLU A 196 -1.61 -1.06 18.61
N LEU A 197 -2.16 -0.23 17.72
CA LEU A 197 -1.58 0.11 16.41
C LEU A 197 -0.89 1.47 16.50
N SER A 198 0.37 1.52 16.08
CA SER A 198 1.15 2.75 16.01
C SER A 198 1.79 2.93 14.63
N LEU A 199 2.04 4.19 14.25
CA LEU A 199 2.71 4.56 13.02
C LEU A 199 4.20 4.78 13.30
N VAL A 200 5.06 4.03 12.60
CA VAL A 200 6.53 4.12 12.74
C VAL A 200 7.13 5.08 11.71
N SER A 201 6.67 4.97 10.47
CA SER A 201 7.14 5.85 9.39
C SER A 201 5.99 6.20 8.48
N PRO A 202 5.72 7.50 8.26
CA PRO A 202 4.51 7.92 7.59
C PRO A 202 4.47 7.53 6.11
N ILE A 203 5.56 7.67 5.36
CA ILE A 203 5.59 7.26 3.94
C ILE A 203 7.06 7.13 3.53
N ASN A 204 7.47 5.93 3.15
CA ASN A 204 8.73 5.71 2.47
C ASN A 204 8.45 5.34 1.01
N ARG A 205 8.98 6.13 0.05
CA ARG A 205 9.30 5.53 -1.22
C ARG A 205 10.28 4.41 -0.91
N LEU A 206 9.89 3.19 -1.23
CA LEU A 206 10.81 2.07 -1.18
C LEU A 206 11.88 2.37 -2.23
N GLN A 207 13.03 2.93 -1.80
CA GLN A 207 14.16 3.15 -2.69
C GLN A 207 14.96 1.86 -2.75
N PRO A 208 15.41 1.44 -3.94
CA PRO A 208 16.37 0.34 -4.04
C PRO A 208 17.62 0.70 -3.25
N ASP A 209 18.21 -0.29 -2.58
CA ASP A 209 19.44 -0.14 -1.82
C ASP A 209 20.54 0.45 -2.74
N PRO A 210 21.05 1.68 -2.47
CA PRO A 210 22.06 2.31 -3.31
C PRO A 210 23.37 1.50 -3.38
N HIS A 211 23.59 0.56 -2.46
CA HIS A 211 24.78 -0.30 -2.45
C HIS A 211 24.64 -1.56 -3.34
N LYS A 212 23.44 -1.91 -3.81
CA LYS A 212 23.25 -3.03 -4.76
C LYS A 212 23.30 -2.60 -6.24
N ALA A 213 23.26 -1.33 -6.54
CA ALA A 213 23.36 -0.80 -7.91
C ALA A 213 24.81 -0.72 -8.45
N ALA A 214 25.82 -1.01 -7.63
CA ALA A 214 27.25 -0.89 -7.98
C ALA A 214 27.90 -2.23 -8.39
N GLY A 215 27.15 -3.17 -8.97
CA GLY A 215 27.62 -4.50 -9.31
C GLY A 215 27.54 -4.86 -10.80
N THR A 216 27.76 -3.90 -11.71
CA THR A 216 28.04 -4.23 -13.13
C THR A 216 29.16 -3.31 -13.61
N THR A 217 30.40 -3.71 -13.29
CA THR A 217 31.57 -3.20 -13.96
C THR A 217 31.54 -3.69 -15.40
N VAL A 218 31.39 -2.76 -16.32
CA VAL A 218 31.66 -3.00 -17.74
C VAL A 218 33.18 -3.09 -17.88
N GLU A 219 33.70 -4.30 -17.97
CA GLU A 219 35.08 -4.56 -18.35
C GLU A 219 35.19 -4.56 -19.86
N ASP A 220 36.11 -3.72 -20.32
CA ASP A 220 36.90 -3.82 -21.55
C ASP A 220 36.19 -3.86 -22.93
N ALA A 221 36.13 -2.66 -23.53
CA ALA A 221 36.23 -2.55 -24.97
C ALA A 221 37.72 -2.47 -25.39
N PRO A 222 38.21 -3.28 -26.37
CA PRO A 222 39.58 -3.23 -26.77
C PRO A 222 39.91 -1.93 -27.54
N ARG A 223 41.02 -1.30 -27.16
CA ARG A 223 41.62 -0.15 -27.86
C ARG A 223 42.02 -0.58 -29.28
N ALA A 224 41.42 0.09 -30.28
CA ALA A 224 41.90 0.03 -31.64
C ALA A 224 43.28 0.69 -31.70
N VAL A 225 44.27 -0.08 -32.19
CA VAL A 225 45.62 0.38 -32.50
C VAL A 225 45.55 1.07 -33.86
N ALA A 226 45.91 2.36 -33.90
CA ALA A 226 46.12 3.09 -35.17
C ALA A 226 47.47 2.66 -35.77
N SER A 227 47.44 2.39 -37.07
CA SER A 227 48.60 2.40 -37.97
C SER A 227 48.27 3.26 -39.16
#